data_6e9b4a9276853af0e1b378f4ed4d8eff
#
_entry.id   6e9b4a9276853af0e1b378f4ed4d8eff
#
_cell.length_a   1.000
_cell.length_b   1.000
_cell.length_c   1.000
_cell.angle_alpha   90.00
_cell.angle_beta   90.00
_cell.angle_gamma   90.00
#
_symmetry.space_group_name_H-M   'P 1'
#
loop_
_entity.id
_entity.type
_entity.pdbx_description
1 polymer ?
#
loop_
_entity_poly.entity_id
_entity_poly.type
_entity_poly.pdbx_seq_one_letter_code
_entity_poly.pdbx_strand_id
1 'polypeptide(L)'
;MQPTTLTLPLQHLQLPFFDDAHRAFAPVLARWAAAQHIDESDDRQACRDWVRALGAGGWLRYCVPAGFGGALPQLDSRALVILRETLAFHSPLADFAFAMQGLGSGAITLAGTSEQRTQ
;
A
#
# COMPACT_ATOMS: atom_id res chain seq x y z
N MET A 1 3.00 15.48 -30.33
CA MET A 1 2.62 15.80 -28.92
C MET A 1 3.00 14.61 -28.05
N GLN A 2 3.93 14.80 -27.15
CA GLN A 2 4.26 13.75 -26.18
C GLN A 2 3.10 13.60 -25.18
N PRO A 3 2.69 12.38 -24.84
CA PRO A 3 1.69 12.21 -23.79
C PRO A 3 2.22 12.80 -22.48
N THR A 4 1.48 13.71 -21.89
CA THR A 4 1.80 14.25 -20.57
C THR A 4 1.62 13.11 -19.58
N THR A 5 2.72 12.54 -19.11
CA THR A 5 2.67 11.53 -18.04
C THR A 5 2.24 12.26 -16.76
N LEU A 6 1.03 11.97 -16.31
CA LEU A 6 0.58 12.46 -15.01
C LEU A 6 1.47 11.85 -13.93
N THR A 7 2.06 12.69 -13.11
CA THR A 7 2.85 12.26 -11.96
C THR A 7 2.10 12.62 -10.68
N LEU A 8 2.11 11.69 -9.72
CA LEU A 8 1.53 11.94 -8.40
C LEU A 8 2.29 13.09 -7.72
N PRO A 9 1.62 14.19 -7.34
CA PRO A 9 2.26 15.25 -6.58
C PRO A 9 2.59 14.78 -5.15
N LEU A 10 3.83 15.04 -4.70
CA LEU A 10 4.31 14.64 -3.39
C LEU A 10 4.64 15.83 -2.47
N GLN A 11 4.26 17.06 -2.86
CA GLN A 11 4.60 18.29 -2.12
C GLN A 11 3.99 18.31 -0.71
N HIS A 12 2.82 17.71 -0.50
CA HIS A 12 2.16 17.62 0.79
C HIS A 12 2.99 16.84 1.83
N LEU A 13 3.92 15.98 1.39
CA LEU A 13 4.81 15.24 2.28
C LEU A 13 5.85 16.15 2.96
N GLN A 14 6.00 17.40 2.52
CA GLN A 14 6.83 18.39 3.19
C GLN A 14 6.16 19.00 4.42
N LEU A 15 4.87 18.76 4.60
CA LEU A 15 4.15 19.18 5.80
C LEU A 15 4.67 18.44 7.05
N PRO A 16 4.58 19.08 8.24
CA PRO A 16 5.17 18.53 9.47
C PRO A 16 4.49 17.25 9.99
N PHE A 17 3.44 16.79 9.34
CA PHE A 17 2.76 15.53 9.66
C PHE A 17 3.54 14.29 9.20
N PHE A 18 4.49 14.44 8.29
CA PHE A 18 5.25 13.34 7.70
C PHE A 18 6.71 13.38 8.14
N ASP A 19 7.27 12.20 8.36
CA ASP A 19 8.67 12.01 8.74
C ASP A 19 9.54 11.75 7.50
N ASP A 20 10.86 11.78 7.68
CA ASP A 20 11.82 11.49 6.61
C ASP A 20 11.64 10.09 6.02
N ALA A 21 11.25 9.11 6.84
CA ALA A 21 10.95 7.77 6.38
C ALA A 21 9.77 7.76 5.38
N HIS A 22 8.72 8.55 5.63
CA HIS A 22 7.60 8.70 4.70
C HIS A 22 8.03 9.33 3.37
N ARG A 23 8.84 10.38 3.44
CA ARG A 23 9.39 11.06 2.26
C ARG A 23 10.30 10.14 1.44
N ALA A 24 11.02 9.24 2.11
CA ALA A 24 11.93 8.31 1.45
C ALA A 24 11.20 7.20 0.69
N PHE A 25 10.16 6.60 1.28
CA PHE A 25 9.49 5.48 0.61
C PHE A 25 8.47 5.91 -0.46
N ALA A 26 7.85 7.08 -0.33
CA ALA A 26 6.80 7.53 -1.25
C ALA A 26 7.23 7.54 -2.73
N PRO A 27 8.40 8.06 -3.12
CA PRO A 27 8.86 7.99 -4.50
C PRO A 27 9.15 6.57 -4.98
N VAL A 28 9.60 5.69 -4.08
CA VAL A 28 9.87 4.27 -4.39
C VAL A 28 8.55 3.57 -4.72
N LEU A 29 7.54 3.77 -3.89
CA LEU A 29 6.19 3.26 -4.12
C LEU A 29 5.60 3.80 -5.43
N ALA A 30 5.73 5.09 -5.69
CA ALA A 30 5.20 5.71 -6.90
C ALA A 30 5.81 5.10 -8.17
N ARG A 31 7.12 4.88 -8.20
CA ARG A 31 7.80 4.21 -9.31
C ARG A 31 7.35 2.76 -9.46
N TRP A 32 7.24 2.04 -8.35
CA TRP A 32 6.77 0.66 -8.37
C TRP A 32 5.35 0.57 -8.92
N ALA A 33 4.43 1.41 -8.43
CA ALA A 33 3.04 1.41 -8.87
C ALA A 33 2.90 1.74 -10.36
N ALA A 34 3.67 2.73 -10.85
CA ALA A 34 3.68 3.12 -12.24
C ALA A 34 4.20 2.00 -13.18
N ALA A 35 5.04 1.11 -12.66
CA ALA A 35 5.60 -0.01 -13.44
C ALA A 35 4.67 -1.23 -13.51
N GLN A 36 3.58 -1.26 -12.75
CA GLN A 36 2.64 -2.38 -12.78
C GLN A 36 1.70 -2.28 -13.99
N HIS A 37 1.53 -3.40 -14.69
CA HIS A 37 0.64 -3.53 -15.85
C HIS A 37 -0.28 -4.72 -15.62
N ILE A 38 -1.37 -4.49 -14.89
CA ILE A 38 -2.37 -5.50 -14.59
C ILE A 38 -3.58 -5.28 -15.50
N ASP A 39 -4.02 -6.34 -16.18
CA ASP A 39 -5.25 -6.31 -16.96
C ASP A 39 -6.46 -6.24 -16.03
N GLU A 40 -7.20 -5.15 -16.10
CA GLU A 40 -8.37 -4.89 -15.27
C GLU A 40 -9.70 -5.16 -16.00
N SER A 41 -9.67 -5.90 -17.11
CA SER A 41 -10.89 -6.28 -17.85
C SER A 41 -11.79 -7.24 -17.06
N ASP A 42 -11.21 -8.09 -16.20
CA ASP A 42 -11.90 -8.89 -15.20
C ASP A 42 -11.48 -8.40 -13.81
N ASP A 43 -12.37 -7.70 -13.12
CA ASP A 43 -12.08 -7.07 -11.83
C ASP A 43 -11.71 -8.08 -10.72
N ARG A 44 -12.29 -9.26 -10.73
CA ARG A 44 -12.01 -10.31 -9.75
C ARG A 44 -10.60 -10.87 -9.94
N GLN A 45 -10.22 -11.13 -11.19
CA GLN A 45 -8.88 -11.60 -11.49
C GLN A 45 -7.85 -10.50 -11.22
N ALA A 46 -8.14 -9.28 -11.64
CA ALA A 46 -7.29 -8.11 -11.39
C ALA A 46 -7.04 -7.87 -9.91
N CYS A 47 -8.06 -8.00 -9.05
CA CYS A 47 -7.89 -7.91 -7.60
C CYS A 47 -6.91 -8.96 -7.06
N ARG A 48 -7.00 -10.20 -7.52
CA ARG A 48 -6.06 -11.26 -7.13
C ARG A 48 -4.63 -10.95 -7.59
N ASP A 49 -4.50 -10.43 -8.80
CA ASP A 49 -3.20 -10.08 -9.37
C ASP A 49 -2.59 -8.87 -8.66
N TRP A 50 -3.40 -7.88 -8.28
CA TRP A 50 -2.96 -6.78 -7.43
C TRP A 50 -2.50 -7.25 -6.05
N VAL A 51 -3.23 -8.15 -5.39
CA VAL A 51 -2.81 -8.72 -4.09
C VAL A 51 -1.46 -9.44 -4.23
N ARG A 52 -1.28 -10.24 -5.28
CA ARG A 52 -0.01 -10.92 -5.54
C ARG A 52 1.13 -9.94 -5.79
N ALA A 53 0.90 -8.92 -6.62
CA ALA A 53 1.89 -7.90 -6.92
C ALA A 53 2.28 -7.10 -5.67
N LEU A 54 1.30 -6.68 -4.88
CA LEU A 54 1.52 -5.97 -3.61
C LEU A 54 2.29 -6.84 -2.60
N GLY A 55 1.97 -8.13 -2.52
CA GLY A 55 2.69 -9.08 -1.68
C GLY A 55 4.14 -9.27 -2.14
N ALA A 56 4.35 -9.50 -3.42
CA ALA A 56 5.69 -9.66 -4.01
C ALA A 56 6.54 -8.39 -3.88
N GLY A 57 5.92 -7.21 -3.99
CA GLY A 57 6.58 -5.92 -3.80
C GLY A 57 6.88 -5.57 -2.33
N GLY A 58 6.36 -6.34 -1.39
CA GLY A 58 6.54 -6.10 0.05
C GLY A 58 5.60 -5.06 0.65
N TRP A 59 4.68 -4.51 -0.13
CA TRP A 59 3.80 -3.43 0.32
C TRP A 59 2.72 -3.88 1.32
N LEU A 60 2.31 -5.13 1.28
CA LEU A 60 1.36 -5.68 2.27
C LEU A 60 1.96 -5.78 3.68
N ARG A 61 3.27 -5.69 3.82
CA ARG A 61 3.94 -5.67 5.12
C ARG A 61 3.64 -4.41 5.93
N TYR A 62 3.08 -3.37 5.32
CA TYR A 62 2.58 -2.20 6.04
C TYR A 62 1.23 -2.43 6.72
N CYS A 63 0.56 -3.55 6.44
CA CYS A 63 -0.73 -3.91 7.03
C CYS A 63 -0.63 -4.58 8.39
N VAL A 64 0.57 -5.00 8.82
CA VAL A 64 0.82 -5.68 10.10
C VAL A 64 2.06 -5.12 10.79
N PRO A 65 2.16 -5.19 12.13
CA PRO A 65 3.36 -4.78 12.87
C PRO A 65 4.56 -5.69 12.60
N ALA A 66 5.77 -5.16 12.82
CA ALA A 66 7.03 -5.89 12.58
C ALA A 66 7.12 -7.21 13.38
N GLY A 67 6.55 -7.29 14.57
CA GLY A 67 6.50 -8.51 15.35
C GLY A 67 5.75 -9.68 14.68
N PHE A 68 4.96 -9.38 13.65
CA PHE A 68 4.20 -10.35 12.85
C PHE A 68 4.59 -10.31 11.36
N GLY A 69 5.80 -9.91 11.06
CA GLY A 69 6.33 -9.86 9.70
C GLY A 69 6.13 -8.53 8.96
N GLY A 70 5.64 -7.50 9.64
CA GLY A 70 5.41 -6.19 9.05
C GLY A 70 6.68 -5.37 8.80
N ALA A 71 6.52 -4.27 8.09
CA ALA A 71 7.61 -3.36 7.73
C ALA A 71 7.97 -2.37 8.84
N LEU A 72 7.00 -1.99 9.67
CA LEU A 72 7.15 -0.98 10.73
C LEU A 72 6.84 -1.57 12.10
N PRO A 73 7.42 -1.02 13.17
CA PRO A 73 7.18 -1.52 14.54
C PRO A 73 5.69 -1.56 14.92
N GLN A 74 4.93 -0.56 14.45
CA GLN A 74 3.49 -0.44 14.66
C GLN A 74 2.80 -0.06 13.36
N LEU A 75 1.49 -0.23 13.30
CA LEU A 75 0.71 0.31 12.19
C LEU A 75 0.86 1.84 12.18
N ASP A 76 1.19 2.38 11.03
CA ASP A 76 1.35 3.83 10.81
C ASP A 76 0.29 4.29 9.81
N SER A 77 -0.71 5.02 10.29
CA SER A 77 -1.78 5.55 9.45
C SER A 77 -1.28 6.51 8.38
N ARG A 78 -0.17 7.22 8.64
CA ARG A 78 0.44 8.13 7.66
C ARG A 78 1.05 7.36 6.49
N ALA A 79 1.73 6.25 6.77
CA ALA A 79 2.24 5.34 5.74
C ALA A 79 1.08 4.73 4.93
N LEU A 80 -0.01 4.34 5.58
CA LEU A 80 -1.20 3.81 4.91
C LEU A 80 -1.87 4.84 4.01
N VAL A 81 -1.94 6.11 4.43
CA VAL A 81 -2.45 7.21 3.59
C VAL A 81 -1.62 7.34 2.31
N ILE A 82 -0.30 7.34 2.42
CA ILE A 82 0.60 7.46 1.27
C ILE A 82 0.42 6.25 0.33
N LEU A 83 0.34 5.05 0.88
CA LEU A 83 0.12 3.82 0.11
C LEU A 83 -1.20 3.90 -0.67
N ARG A 84 -2.28 4.23 0.01
CA ARG A 84 -3.61 4.29 -0.60
C ARG A 84 -3.72 5.39 -1.66
N GLU A 85 -3.23 6.59 -1.36
CA GLU A 85 -3.20 7.70 -2.31
C GLU A 85 -2.44 7.33 -3.58
N THR A 86 -1.24 6.77 -3.43
CA THR A 86 -0.39 6.39 -4.55
C THR A 86 -1.03 5.28 -5.39
N LEU A 87 -1.56 4.25 -4.75
CA LEU A 87 -2.21 3.15 -5.46
C LEU A 87 -3.45 3.64 -6.21
N ALA A 88 -4.32 4.43 -5.55
CA ALA A 88 -5.52 4.97 -6.18
C ALA A 88 -5.23 5.90 -7.35
N PHE A 89 -4.11 6.62 -7.31
CA PHE A 89 -3.68 7.47 -8.43
C PHE A 89 -3.42 6.65 -9.70
N HIS A 90 -2.85 5.45 -9.57
CA HIS A 90 -2.55 4.56 -10.69
C HIS A 90 -3.71 3.63 -11.03
N SER A 91 -4.38 3.07 -10.02
CA SER A 91 -5.54 2.19 -10.18
C SER A 91 -6.40 2.19 -8.91
N PRO A 92 -7.66 2.64 -8.98
CA PRO A 92 -8.59 2.52 -7.85
C PRO A 92 -8.75 1.07 -7.37
N LEU A 93 -8.64 0.10 -8.27
CA LEU A 93 -8.71 -1.32 -7.93
C LEU A 93 -7.51 -1.79 -7.10
N ALA A 94 -6.31 -1.25 -7.39
CA ALA A 94 -5.11 -1.49 -6.58
C ALA A 94 -5.30 -0.99 -5.14
N ASP A 95 -5.83 0.23 -4.97
CA ASP A 95 -6.14 0.78 -3.66
C ASP A 95 -7.17 -0.08 -2.92
N PHE A 96 -8.23 -0.49 -3.59
CA PHE A 96 -9.25 -1.35 -3.02
C PHE A 96 -8.67 -2.70 -2.56
N ALA A 97 -7.88 -3.35 -3.42
CA ALA A 97 -7.23 -4.62 -3.09
C ALA A 97 -6.33 -4.49 -1.85
N PHE A 98 -5.54 -3.41 -1.76
CA PHE A 98 -4.69 -3.11 -0.61
C PHE A 98 -5.53 -2.86 0.66
N ALA A 99 -6.56 -2.01 0.56
CA ALA A 99 -7.41 -1.65 1.70
C ALA A 99 -8.10 -2.86 2.31
N MET A 100 -8.56 -3.79 1.49
CA MET A 100 -9.21 -5.01 1.99
C MET A 100 -8.24 -5.91 2.78
N GLN A 101 -6.97 -6.00 2.39
CA GLN A 101 -5.96 -6.72 3.16
C GLN A 101 -5.73 -6.05 4.51
N GLY A 102 -5.62 -4.72 4.53
CA GLY A 102 -5.43 -3.95 5.76
C GLY A 102 -6.62 -4.03 6.73
N LEU A 103 -7.83 -4.02 6.21
CA LEU A 103 -9.05 -4.16 7.03
C LEU A 103 -9.11 -5.53 7.71
N GLY A 104 -8.84 -6.60 6.97
CA GLY A 104 -8.84 -7.96 7.52
C GLY A 104 -7.75 -8.16 8.57
N SER A 105 -6.51 -7.83 8.24
CA SER A 105 -5.38 -7.98 9.17
C SER A 105 -5.45 -7.03 10.34
N GLY A 106 -6.01 -5.82 10.16
CA GLY A 106 -6.16 -4.83 11.22
C GLY A 106 -7.04 -5.31 12.37
N ALA A 107 -8.14 -5.94 12.06
CA ALA A 107 -9.03 -6.54 13.07
C ALA A 107 -8.30 -7.61 13.90
N ILE A 108 -7.53 -8.47 13.25
CA ILE A 108 -6.73 -9.50 13.92
C ILE A 108 -5.62 -8.85 14.77
N THR A 109 -4.94 -7.85 14.24
CA THR A 109 -3.88 -7.12 14.97
C THR A 109 -4.42 -6.49 16.27
N LEU A 110 -5.60 -5.88 16.22
CA LEU A 110 -6.18 -5.16 17.34
C LEU A 110 -6.85 -6.06 18.36
N ALA A 111 -7.54 -7.10 17.93
CA ALA A 111 -8.42 -7.91 18.79
C ALA A 111 -8.19 -9.41 18.72
N GLY A 112 -7.26 -9.87 17.89
CA GLY A 112 -6.95 -11.29 17.76
C GLY A 112 -6.18 -11.86 18.95
N THR A 113 -6.25 -13.16 19.13
CA THR A 113 -5.38 -13.90 20.07
C THR A 113 -3.93 -13.92 19.55
N SER A 114 -2.99 -14.27 20.42
CA SER A 114 -1.57 -14.44 20.01
C SER A 114 -1.42 -15.47 18.89
N GLU A 115 -2.18 -16.56 18.95
CA GLU A 115 -2.18 -17.59 17.91
C GLU A 115 -2.70 -17.05 16.58
N GLN A 116 -3.82 -16.32 16.58
CA GLN A 116 -4.38 -15.72 15.37
C GLN A 116 -3.44 -14.69 14.71
N ARG A 117 -2.70 -13.94 15.53
CA ARG A 117 -1.74 -12.94 15.02
C ARG A 117 -0.51 -13.55 14.37
N THR A 118 -0.18 -14.81 14.67
CA THR A 118 1.01 -15.52 14.15
C THR A 118 0.71 -16.38 12.92
N GLN A 119 -0.53 -16.59 12.54
CA GLN A 119 -0.94 -17.28 11.33
C GLN A 119 -0.85 -16.37 10.09
#